data_b9bc08291d70c66c2c84a4fc56661b4d
#
_entry.id   b9bc08291d70c66c2c84a4fc56661b4d
#
_cell.length_a   1.000
_cell.length_b   1.000
_cell.length_c   1.000
_cell.angle_alpha   90.00
_cell.angle_beta   90.00
_cell.angle_gamma   90.00
#
_symmetry.space_group_name_H-M   'P 1'
#
loop_
_entity.id
_entity.type
_entity.pdbx_description
1 polymer ?
#
loop_
_entity_poly.entity_id
_entity_poly.type
_entity_poly.pdbx_seq_one_letter_code
_entity_poly.pdbx_strand_id
1 'polypeptide(L)'
;MAQLTSLEERRRRSRNIILGAFLLLVVIWIVKLAFPQHTIISVYQSHRPIIPATEDTEKEAKSPTKGTDWKSRPAPATSSLPEPTFNGNVSTKAAVIVETRFRTNLIPLILHFSSVLGPSWPILIYTSPESVGMFATSAALARYIKTGTIQVRLLPQTVLFTNSDSLNKFMTDTWFWEDLDPVEYVLIFQSDSMLCANAARSVDDFFEYDMVGAPIAKEGGTPYNGGLSLRKRSTVLRVLEDYDWETTQKEGDWFEDMWYFNRMTELQAEEANEGIKPKDKGAINLPTMEVARTFSVETIDYPHPLGIHQVHRWVDDQMASLDEWCPEYKLCSVDQIVNDPLPPPPE
;
A
#
# COMPACT_ATOMS: atom_id res chain seq x y z
N MET A 1 -25.81 -6.31 60.07
CA MET A 1 -25.46 -4.89 59.78
C MET A 1 -24.29 -4.73 58.78
N ALA A 2 -23.21 -5.52 58.82
CA ALA A 2 -22.05 -5.36 57.93
C ALA A 2 -22.29 -5.59 56.42
N GLN A 3 -23.27 -6.37 56.01
CA GLN A 3 -23.62 -6.62 54.60
C GLN A 3 -24.42 -5.49 53.91
N LEU A 4 -25.17 -4.71 54.70
CA LEU A 4 -25.92 -3.56 54.16
C LEU A 4 -25.02 -2.38 53.83
N THR A 5 -23.92 -2.16 54.61
CA THR A 5 -22.97 -1.09 54.35
C THR A 5 -22.13 -1.30 53.07
N SER A 6 -21.83 -2.56 52.73
CA SER A 6 -21.06 -2.86 51.52
C SER A 6 -21.88 -2.66 50.20
N LEU A 7 -23.19 -2.88 50.26
CA LEU A 7 -24.11 -2.64 49.14
C LEU A 7 -24.32 -1.14 48.86
N GLU A 8 -24.41 -0.36 49.91
CA GLU A 8 -24.54 1.11 49.81
C GLU A 8 -23.25 1.75 49.26
N GLU A 9 -22.10 1.29 49.72
CA GLU A 9 -20.81 1.75 49.20
C GLU A 9 -20.62 1.40 47.71
N ARG A 10 -20.99 0.20 47.28
CA ARG A 10 -20.95 -0.19 45.85
C ARG A 10 -21.90 0.67 45.02
N ARG A 11 -23.12 0.92 45.45
CA ARG A 11 -24.09 1.83 44.80
C ARG A 11 -23.56 3.26 44.73
N ARG A 12 -22.90 3.74 45.77
CA ARG A 12 -22.30 5.09 45.80
C ARG A 12 -21.12 5.22 44.80
N ARG A 13 -20.27 4.20 44.73
CA ARG A 13 -19.15 4.16 43.76
C ARG A 13 -19.68 4.08 42.31
N SER A 14 -20.65 3.23 42.03
CA SER A 14 -21.24 3.12 40.70
C SER A 14 -21.91 4.42 40.25
N ARG A 15 -22.62 5.10 41.15
CA ARG A 15 -23.24 6.40 40.87
C ARG A 15 -22.21 7.50 40.59
N ASN A 16 -21.10 7.51 41.33
CA ASN A 16 -20.02 8.47 41.08
C ASN A 16 -19.29 8.24 39.77
N ILE A 17 -19.10 6.99 39.36
CA ILE A 17 -18.53 6.63 38.04
C ILE A 17 -19.45 7.08 36.90
N ILE A 18 -20.75 6.83 37.03
CA ILE A 18 -21.74 7.25 36.00
C ILE A 18 -21.79 8.79 35.93
N LEU A 19 -21.74 9.47 37.05
CA LEU A 19 -21.74 10.94 37.09
C LEU A 19 -20.47 11.52 36.46
N GLY A 20 -19.31 10.89 36.73
CA GLY A 20 -18.03 11.27 36.12
C GLY A 20 -18.01 11.07 34.60
N ALA A 21 -18.52 9.93 34.12
CA ALA A 21 -18.65 9.65 32.70
C ALA A 21 -19.59 10.64 31.98
N PHE A 22 -20.70 10.98 32.65
CA PHE A 22 -21.65 11.97 32.09
C PHE A 22 -21.02 13.38 32.00
N LEU A 23 -20.31 13.82 33.05
CA LEU A 23 -19.59 15.09 33.04
C LEU A 23 -18.52 15.13 31.92
N LEU A 24 -17.78 14.04 31.72
CA LEU A 24 -16.80 13.94 30.64
C LEU A 24 -17.45 14.08 29.25
N LEU A 25 -18.57 13.41 29.03
CA LEU A 25 -19.31 13.53 27.77
C LEU A 25 -19.84 14.96 27.55
N VAL A 26 -20.30 15.64 28.59
CA VAL A 26 -20.74 17.03 28.51
C VAL A 26 -19.57 17.95 28.16
N VAL A 27 -18.39 17.74 28.76
CA VAL A 27 -17.17 18.53 28.44
C VAL A 27 -16.77 18.29 26.97
N ILE A 28 -16.74 17.04 26.50
CA ILE A 28 -16.45 16.72 25.11
C ILE A 28 -17.46 17.40 24.16
N TRP A 29 -18.71 17.45 24.54
CA TRP A 29 -19.76 18.08 23.74
C TRP A 29 -19.60 19.61 23.70
N ILE A 30 -19.27 20.22 24.81
CA ILE A 30 -18.96 21.68 24.91
C ILE A 30 -17.73 22.02 24.08
N VAL A 31 -16.66 21.21 24.15
CA VAL A 31 -15.46 21.40 23.32
C VAL A 31 -15.79 21.30 21.83
N LYS A 32 -16.59 20.31 21.42
CA LYS A 32 -17.04 20.20 20.03
C LYS A 32 -17.90 21.38 19.56
N LEU A 33 -18.70 21.95 20.45
CA LEU A 33 -19.50 23.15 20.13
C LEU A 33 -18.67 24.45 20.13
N ALA A 34 -17.69 24.55 21.03
CA ALA A 34 -16.84 25.73 21.13
C ALA A 34 -15.78 25.79 20.03
N PHE A 35 -15.39 24.63 19.49
CA PHE A 35 -14.47 24.51 18.37
C PHE A 35 -15.15 23.72 17.24
N PRO A 36 -16.08 24.34 16.50
CA PRO A 36 -16.60 23.72 15.29
C PRO A 36 -15.41 23.43 14.38
N GLN A 37 -15.27 22.18 13.97
CA GLN A 37 -14.22 21.73 13.07
C GLN A 37 -14.30 22.54 11.77
N HIS A 38 -13.63 23.68 11.73
CA HIS A 38 -13.26 24.28 10.46
C HIS A 38 -12.34 23.27 9.79
N THR A 39 -12.81 22.75 8.71
CA THR A 39 -12.13 21.76 7.88
C THR A 39 -10.68 22.19 7.72
N ILE A 40 -9.73 21.37 8.13
CA ILE A 40 -8.27 21.63 8.06
C ILE A 40 -7.84 22.10 6.67
N ILE A 41 -8.62 21.82 5.64
CA ILE A 41 -8.46 22.28 4.26
C ILE A 41 -8.51 23.81 4.11
N SER A 42 -9.29 24.54 4.92
CA SER A 42 -9.39 26.01 4.80
C SER A 42 -8.22 26.75 5.48
N VAL A 43 -7.62 26.16 6.50
CA VAL A 43 -6.47 26.77 7.20
C VAL A 43 -5.20 26.67 6.36
N TYR A 44 -5.06 25.62 5.53
CA TYR A 44 -3.88 25.46 4.68
C TYR A 44 -3.85 26.40 3.46
N GLN A 45 -4.99 26.92 3.02
CA GLN A 45 -5.04 27.89 1.92
C GLN A 45 -4.74 29.33 2.35
N SER A 46 -4.82 29.65 3.65
CA SER A 46 -4.63 31.01 4.14
C SER A 46 -3.18 31.34 4.55
N HIS A 47 -2.27 30.37 4.57
CA HIS A 47 -0.87 30.55 5.01
C HIS A 47 0.15 30.22 3.90
N ARG A 48 -0.13 30.59 2.64
CA ARG A 48 0.94 30.69 1.64
C ARG A 48 1.73 31.96 1.93
N PRO A 49 3.05 31.88 2.21
CA PRO A 49 3.87 33.08 2.17
C PRO A 49 3.84 33.61 0.73
N ILE A 50 3.36 34.81 0.55
CA ILE A 50 3.49 35.59 -0.69
C ILE A 50 4.97 35.86 -0.81
N ILE A 51 5.66 35.17 -1.71
CA ILE A 51 6.99 35.57 -2.15
C ILE A 51 6.80 36.76 -3.07
N PRO A 52 7.27 37.95 -2.70
CA PRO A 52 7.18 39.11 -3.61
C PRO A 52 8.05 38.80 -4.85
N ALA A 53 7.50 39.07 -6.02
CA ALA A 53 8.28 39.13 -7.24
C ALA A 53 9.36 40.20 -7.06
N THR A 54 10.61 39.77 -6.97
CA THR A 54 11.73 40.72 -7.03
C THR A 54 11.95 41.13 -8.47
N GLU A 55 11.76 42.40 -8.74
CA GLU A 55 12.19 43.07 -9.96
C GLU A 55 13.69 42.93 -10.15
N ASP A 56 14.05 42.62 -11.38
CA ASP A 56 15.42 42.54 -11.86
C ASP A 56 16.19 43.84 -11.61
N THR A 57 17.26 43.74 -10.85
CA THR A 57 18.33 44.75 -10.90
C THR A 57 19.67 44.02 -11.12
N GLU A 58 20.10 44.07 -12.38
CA GLU A 58 21.46 43.77 -12.77
C GLU A 58 22.47 44.55 -11.93
N LYS A 59 23.37 43.87 -11.27
CA LYS A 59 24.70 44.40 -10.93
C LYS A 59 25.75 43.29 -11.11
N GLU A 60 26.59 43.56 -12.11
CA GLU A 60 27.85 42.88 -12.37
C GLU A 60 28.70 42.71 -11.11
N ALA A 61 29.14 41.52 -10.83
CA ALA A 61 30.32 41.26 -10.02
C ALA A 61 31.22 40.25 -10.76
N LYS A 62 32.41 40.73 -11.06
CA LYS A 62 33.50 40.05 -11.79
C LYS A 62 33.97 38.75 -11.08
N SER A 63 34.14 37.76 -11.91
CA SER A 63 34.83 36.47 -11.73
C SER A 63 36.24 36.57 -11.17
N PRO A 64 36.82 35.47 -10.63
CA PRO A 64 37.66 34.69 -11.54
C PRO A 64 37.58 33.16 -11.37
N THR A 65 37.98 32.51 -12.44
CA THR A 65 38.75 31.27 -12.71
C THR A 65 37.99 30.03 -13.21
N LYS A 66 38.39 29.74 -14.45
CA LYS A 66 38.50 28.46 -15.16
C LYS A 66 37.77 27.25 -14.53
N GLY A 67 36.62 26.91 -15.09
CA GLY A 67 35.98 25.63 -15.01
C GLY A 67 35.36 25.30 -16.37
N THR A 68 35.57 24.10 -16.80
CA THR A 68 35.18 23.45 -18.05
C THR A 68 33.81 23.89 -18.57
N ASP A 69 33.78 24.38 -19.80
CA ASP A 69 32.62 24.87 -20.53
C ASP A 69 31.56 23.76 -20.71
N TRP A 70 30.56 23.76 -19.84
CA TRP A 70 29.39 22.86 -19.94
C TRP A 70 28.37 23.32 -20.98
N LYS A 71 28.56 24.50 -21.57
CA LYS A 71 27.65 25.09 -22.59
C LYS A 71 27.78 24.46 -23.97
N SER A 72 28.75 23.56 -24.18
CA SER A 72 29.00 22.94 -25.49
C SER A 72 28.43 21.51 -25.63
N ARG A 73 27.61 21.01 -24.66
CA ARG A 73 26.83 19.82 -24.91
C ARG A 73 25.58 20.20 -25.69
N PRO A 74 25.37 19.66 -26.92
CA PRO A 74 24.09 19.80 -27.58
C PRO A 74 23.04 19.23 -26.64
N ALA A 75 21.97 20.00 -26.39
CA ALA A 75 20.82 19.50 -25.68
C ALA A 75 20.40 18.16 -26.33
N PRO A 76 20.14 17.10 -25.55
CA PRO A 76 19.58 15.90 -26.11
C PRO A 76 18.34 16.31 -26.88
N ALA A 77 18.26 15.87 -28.16
CA ALA A 77 17.08 16.12 -28.97
C ALA A 77 15.88 15.68 -28.13
N THR A 78 15.05 16.64 -27.76
CA THR A 78 13.76 16.38 -27.15
C THR A 78 12.95 15.55 -28.16
N SER A 79 13.10 14.23 -28.09
CA SER A 79 12.08 13.37 -28.63
C SER A 79 10.82 13.78 -27.86
N SER A 80 9.90 14.43 -28.55
CA SER A 80 8.55 14.68 -28.06
C SER A 80 7.87 13.32 -27.92
N LEU A 81 8.13 12.63 -26.81
CA LEU A 81 7.22 11.60 -26.37
C LEU A 81 5.90 12.32 -26.18
N PRO A 82 4.80 11.84 -26.80
CA PRO A 82 3.49 12.43 -26.55
C PRO A 82 3.31 12.39 -25.03
N GLU A 83 3.06 13.56 -24.43
CA GLU A 83 2.70 13.62 -23.02
C GLU A 83 1.50 12.69 -22.84
N PRO A 84 1.62 11.66 -21.98
CA PRO A 84 0.48 10.80 -21.71
C PRO A 84 -0.58 11.69 -21.07
N THR A 85 -1.63 11.98 -21.83
CA THR A 85 -2.82 12.67 -21.31
C THR A 85 -3.56 11.68 -20.42
N PHE A 86 -3.12 11.57 -19.16
CA PHE A 86 -3.87 10.87 -18.14
C PHE A 86 -5.10 11.74 -17.81
N ASN A 87 -6.26 11.32 -18.28
CA ASN A 87 -7.52 12.06 -18.11
C ASN A 87 -8.19 11.82 -16.74
N GLY A 88 -7.45 11.30 -15.75
CA GLY A 88 -7.93 11.06 -14.40
C GLY A 88 -8.79 9.80 -14.23
N ASN A 89 -9.08 9.07 -15.30
CA ASN A 89 -9.80 7.82 -15.21
C ASN A 89 -8.86 6.67 -14.84
N VAL A 90 -9.27 5.85 -13.88
CA VAL A 90 -8.57 4.62 -13.53
C VAL A 90 -8.63 3.69 -14.75
N SER A 91 -7.48 3.16 -15.16
CA SER A 91 -7.39 2.21 -16.27
C SER A 91 -7.79 0.80 -15.81
N THR A 92 -7.72 -0.18 -16.69
CA THR A 92 -7.95 -1.60 -16.34
C THR A 92 -6.87 -2.19 -15.44
N LYS A 93 -5.85 -1.41 -15.05
CA LYS A 93 -4.77 -1.80 -14.16
C LYS A 93 -4.41 -0.66 -13.21
N ALA A 94 -4.09 -0.99 -11.96
CA ALA A 94 -3.60 -0.03 -10.98
C ALA A 94 -2.70 -0.71 -9.94
N ALA A 95 -1.75 0.06 -9.39
CA ALA A 95 -1.03 -0.34 -8.19
C ALA A 95 -1.76 0.20 -6.96
N VAL A 96 -1.84 -0.60 -5.91
CA VAL A 96 -2.63 -0.30 -4.71
C VAL A 96 -1.78 -0.50 -3.47
N ILE A 97 -1.76 0.51 -2.61
CA ILE A 97 -1.24 0.41 -1.25
C ILE A 97 -2.35 0.75 -0.26
N VAL A 98 -2.49 -0.11 0.74
CA VAL A 98 -3.42 0.11 1.86
C VAL A 98 -2.59 0.36 3.11
N GLU A 99 -2.54 1.61 3.58
CA GLU A 99 -1.75 1.98 4.75
C GLU A 99 -2.44 3.07 5.57
N THR A 100 -2.84 2.73 6.78
CA THR A 100 -3.52 3.66 7.70
C THR A 100 -2.55 4.47 8.55
N ARG A 101 -1.29 4.05 8.64
CA ARG A 101 -0.24 4.73 9.41
C ARG A 101 0.68 5.47 8.47
N PHE A 102 0.77 6.78 8.60
CA PHE A 102 1.73 7.53 7.82
C PHE A 102 3.16 7.27 8.33
N ARG A 103 4.05 6.90 7.39
CA ARG A 103 5.49 6.78 7.62
C ARG A 103 6.23 7.62 6.60
N THR A 104 7.35 8.22 6.99
CA THR A 104 8.12 9.14 6.13
C THR A 104 8.70 8.46 4.89
N ASN A 105 8.99 7.15 4.96
CA ASN A 105 9.48 6.36 3.83
C ASN A 105 8.41 6.04 2.78
N LEU A 106 7.10 6.16 3.10
CA LEU A 106 6.02 5.88 2.15
C LEU A 106 6.07 6.79 0.91
N ILE A 107 6.38 8.06 1.10
CA ILE A 107 6.45 9.00 -0.04
C ILE A 107 7.53 8.61 -1.04
N PRO A 108 8.80 8.42 -0.66
CA PRO A 108 9.83 7.96 -1.61
C PRO A 108 9.52 6.59 -2.20
N LEU A 109 8.95 5.66 -1.43
CA LEU A 109 8.51 4.36 -1.90
C LEU A 109 7.45 4.48 -3.02
N ILE A 110 6.39 5.24 -2.78
CA ILE A 110 5.30 5.44 -3.75
C ILE A 110 5.81 6.13 -5.02
N LEU A 111 6.69 7.13 -4.88
CA LEU A 111 7.30 7.81 -6.02
C LEU A 111 8.21 6.86 -6.82
N HIS A 112 8.92 5.96 -6.16
CA HIS A 112 9.71 4.92 -6.82
C HIS A 112 8.80 3.96 -7.61
N PHE A 113 7.75 3.43 -6.98
CA PHE A 113 6.76 2.58 -7.69
C PHE A 113 6.18 3.30 -8.90
N SER A 114 5.78 4.57 -8.77
CA SER A 114 5.28 5.37 -9.88
C SER A 114 6.31 5.53 -11.00
N SER A 115 7.59 5.67 -10.67
CA SER A 115 8.68 5.79 -11.64
C SER A 115 8.94 4.50 -12.40
N VAL A 116 8.96 3.35 -11.70
CA VAL A 116 9.23 2.04 -12.31
C VAL A 116 8.05 1.55 -13.15
N LEU A 117 6.84 1.71 -12.64
CA LEU A 117 5.61 1.29 -13.32
C LEU A 117 5.26 2.16 -14.54
N GLY A 118 5.68 3.44 -14.50
CA GLY A 118 5.36 4.39 -15.55
C GLY A 118 3.91 4.90 -15.53
N PRO A 119 3.56 5.80 -16.46
CA PRO A 119 2.30 6.55 -16.41
C PRO A 119 1.06 5.71 -16.71
N SER A 120 1.21 4.51 -17.26
CA SER A 120 0.07 3.61 -17.54
C SER A 120 -0.45 2.87 -16.31
N TRP A 121 0.24 2.98 -15.18
CA TRP A 121 -0.12 2.39 -13.90
C TRP A 121 -0.47 3.48 -12.88
N PRO A 122 -1.72 3.89 -12.74
CA PRO A 122 -2.10 4.76 -11.63
C PRO A 122 -1.86 4.05 -10.29
N ILE A 123 -1.54 4.85 -9.27
CA ILE A 123 -1.37 4.35 -7.90
C ILE A 123 -2.55 4.82 -7.05
N LEU A 124 -3.21 3.89 -6.39
CA LEU A 124 -4.29 4.15 -5.46
C LEU A 124 -3.77 3.95 -4.02
N ILE A 125 -3.84 5.00 -3.22
CA ILE A 125 -3.43 4.99 -1.81
C ILE A 125 -4.70 4.96 -0.97
N TYR A 126 -5.01 3.83 -0.36
CA TYR A 126 -6.07 3.73 0.63
C TYR A 126 -5.51 4.03 2.01
N THR A 127 -6.03 5.06 2.65
CA THR A 127 -5.49 5.53 3.93
C THR A 127 -6.59 6.05 4.87
N SER A 128 -6.25 6.19 6.14
CA SER A 128 -7.17 6.73 7.13
C SER A 128 -7.32 8.26 7.02
N PRO A 129 -8.43 8.82 7.51
CA PRO A 129 -8.63 10.28 7.57
C PRO A 129 -7.52 11.02 8.31
N GLU A 130 -6.91 10.40 9.33
CA GLU A 130 -5.83 10.97 10.13
C GLU A 130 -4.53 11.08 9.33
N SER A 131 -4.28 10.14 8.43
CA SER A 131 -3.04 10.07 7.65
C SER A 131 -3.11 10.82 6.31
N VAL A 132 -4.31 11.08 5.77
CA VAL A 132 -4.49 11.65 4.42
C VAL A 132 -3.73 12.97 4.21
N GLY A 133 -3.74 13.87 5.23
CA GLY A 133 -3.07 15.16 5.15
C GLY A 133 -1.56 15.07 4.97
N MET A 134 -0.96 14.00 5.43
CA MET A 134 0.49 13.81 5.38
C MET A 134 0.99 13.53 3.95
N PHE A 135 0.18 12.89 3.12
CA PHE A 135 0.53 12.66 1.71
C PHE A 135 0.61 13.97 0.91
N ALA A 136 -0.13 15.00 1.31
CA ALA A 136 -0.09 16.33 0.66
C ALA A 136 1.16 17.15 1.04
N THR A 137 1.97 16.73 2.01
CA THR A 137 3.16 17.48 2.46
C THR A 137 4.32 17.45 1.47
N SER A 138 4.37 16.44 0.58
CA SER A 138 5.40 16.33 -0.45
C SER A 138 5.01 17.06 -1.73
N ALA A 139 5.79 18.07 -2.12
CA ALA A 139 5.59 18.75 -3.40
C ALA A 139 5.74 17.82 -4.62
N ALA A 140 6.57 16.78 -4.51
CA ALA A 140 6.71 15.77 -5.55
C ALA A 140 5.42 14.95 -5.68
N LEU A 141 4.93 14.38 -4.58
CA LEU A 141 3.71 13.57 -4.57
C LEU A 141 2.49 14.40 -4.98
N ALA A 142 2.40 15.66 -4.51
CA ALA A 142 1.30 16.57 -4.84
C ALA A 142 1.17 16.81 -6.37
N ARG A 143 2.28 16.78 -7.13
CA ARG A 143 2.23 16.87 -8.60
C ARG A 143 1.53 15.68 -9.23
N TYR A 144 1.84 14.47 -8.78
CA TYR A 144 1.21 13.23 -9.27
C TYR A 144 -0.25 13.12 -8.83
N ILE A 145 -0.59 13.60 -7.62
CA ILE A 145 -1.99 13.68 -7.17
C ILE A 145 -2.76 14.67 -8.05
N LYS A 146 -2.16 15.83 -8.37
CA LYS A 146 -2.80 16.83 -9.23
C LYS A 146 -3.09 16.34 -10.65
N THR A 147 -2.21 15.48 -11.19
CA THR A 147 -2.42 14.85 -12.52
C THR A 147 -3.35 13.65 -12.48
N GLY A 148 -3.72 13.17 -11.28
CA GLY A 148 -4.53 11.97 -11.11
C GLY A 148 -3.78 10.66 -11.27
N THR A 149 -2.48 10.70 -11.57
CA THR A 149 -1.64 9.49 -11.67
C THR A 149 -1.52 8.78 -10.32
N ILE A 150 -1.55 9.56 -9.23
CA ILE A 150 -1.67 9.02 -7.87
C ILE A 150 -2.96 9.56 -7.27
N GLN A 151 -3.78 8.67 -6.73
CA GLN A 151 -5.05 9.00 -6.09
C GLN A 151 -5.03 8.57 -4.64
N VAL A 152 -5.46 9.45 -3.74
CA VAL A 152 -5.63 9.12 -2.32
C VAL A 152 -7.10 8.87 -2.06
N ARG A 153 -7.42 7.65 -1.61
CA ARG A 153 -8.77 7.21 -1.27
C ARG A 153 -8.90 7.05 0.23
N LEU A 154 -9.96 7.59 0.80
CA LEU A 154 -10.22 7.48 2.23
C LEU A 154 -10.90 6.15 2.53
N LEU A 155 -10.34 5.44 3.49
CA LEU A 155 -10.99 4.28 4.07
C LEU A 155 -12.21 4.71 4.93
N PRO A 156 -13.28 3.90 4.97
CA PRO A 156 -14.35 4.10 5.94
C PRO A 156 -13.80 4.21 7.38
N GLN A 157 -14.40 5.08 8.20
CA GLN A 157 -13.95 5.26 9.60
C GLN A 157 -14.03 4.00 10.46
N THR A 158 -14.78 3.01 10.01
CA THR A 158 -14.91 1.69 10.67
C THR A 158 -13.72 0.78 10.40
N VAL A 159 -12.89 1.09 9.40
CA VAL A 159 -11.71 0.29 9.04
C VAL A 159 -10.53 0.72 9.90
N LEU A 160 -10.14 -0.14 10.83
CA LEU A 160 -9.00 0.04 11.72
C LEU A 160 -8.09 -1.18 11.66
N PHE A 161 -6.85 -0.98 11.26
CA PHE A 161 -5.84 -2.05 11.26
C PHE A 161 -5.10 -2.07 12.59
N THR A 162 -5.53 -2.94 13.48
CA THR A 162 -4.94 -3.14 14.80
C THR A 162 -3.98 -4.33 14.85
N ASN A 163 -4.14 -5.26 13.92
CA ASN A 163 -3.34 -6.47 13.79
C ASN A 163 -3.51 -7.07 12.37
N SER A 164 -2.83 -8.18 12.08
CA SER A 164 -2.94 -8.87 10.80
C SER A 164 -4.35 -9.38 10.49
N ASP A 165 -5.10 -9.82 11.51
CA ASP A 165 -6.47 -10.31 11.33
C ASP A 165 -7.40 -9.22 10.78
N SER A 166 -7.29 -7.99 11.29
CA SER A 166 -8.07 -6.86 10.77
C SER A 166 -7.72 -6.49 9.32
N LEU A 167 -6.45 -6.67 8.92
CA LEU A 167 -6.05 -6.51 7.53
C LEU A 167 -6.57 -7.68 6.66
N ASN A 168 -6.47 -8.91 7.15
CA ASN A 168 -7.01 -10.09 6.46
C ASN A 168 -8.49 -9.92 6.15
N LYS A 169 -9.30 -9.52 7.17
CA LYS A 169 -10.73 -9.23 7.01
C LYS A 169 -11.00 -8.14 5.98
N PHE A 170 -10.21 -7.07 5.98
CA PHE A 170 -10.35 -6.01 4.99
C PHE A 170 -10.02 -6.49 3.57
N MET A 171 -8.94 -7.24 3.40
CA MET A 171 -8.51 -7.75 2.10
C MET A 171 -9.45 -8.85 1.55
N THR A 172 -10.27 -9.46 2.41
CA THR A 172 -11.31 -10.43 2.04
C THR A 172 -12.72 -9.85 2.05
N ASP A 173 -12.85 -8.53 2.23
CA ASP A 173 -14.12 -7.83 2.12
C ASP A 173 -14.39 -7.48 0.64
N THR A 174 -15.55 -7.90 0.14
CA THR A 174 -16.01 -7.65 -1.23
C THR A 174 -16.02 -6.16 -1.56
N TRP A 175 -16.36 -5.29 -0.61
CA TRP A 175 -16.37 -3.84 -0.79
C TRP A 175 -15.05 -3.29 -1.35
N PHE A 176 -13.91 -3.75 -0.82
CA PHE A 176 -12.61 -3.25 -1.26
C PHE A 176 -12.35 -3.56 -2.75
N TRP A 177 -12.69 -4.76 -3.16
CA TRP A 177 -12.50 -5.19 -4.55
C TRP A 177 -13.52 -4.56 -5.50
N GLU A 178 -14.74 -4.31 -5.05
CA GLU A 178 -15.75 -3.58 -5.82
C GLU A 178 -15.36 -2.10 -6.01
N ASP A 179 -14.82 -1.43 -4.97
CA ASP A 179 -14.36 -0.03 -5.05
C ASP A 179 -13.21 0.16 -6.04
N LEU A 180 -12.51 -0.91 -6.40
CA LEU A 180 -11.46 -0.89 -7.41
C LEU A 180 -11.97 -0.86 -8.86
N ASP A 181 -13.29 -0.99 -9.12
CA ASP A 181 -13.82 -0.92 -10.48
C ASP A 181 -13.35 0.38 -11.20
N PRO A 182 -12.93 0.33 -12.47
CA PRO A 182 -12.87 -0.77 -13.45
C PRO A 182 -11.52 -1.52 -13.52
N VAL A 183 -10.71 -1.46 -12.47
CA VAL A 183 -9.40 -2.13 -12.44
C VAL A 183 -9.59 -3.64 -12.49
N GLU A 184 -8.96 -4.31 -13.45
CA GLU A 184 -8.92 -5.76 -13.53
C GLU A 184 -7.61 -6.33 -12.97
N TYR A 185 -6.47 -5.69 -13.25
CA TYR A 185 -5.17 -6.12 -12.77
C TYR A 185 -4.71 -5.22 -11.62
N VAL A 186 -4.70 -5.77 -10.42
CA VAL A 186 -4.41 -5.06 -9.18
C VAL A 186 -3.03 -5.47 -8.68
N LEU A 187 -2.05 -4.57 -8.79
CA LEU A 187 -0.74 -4.75 -8.14
C LEU A 187 -0.83 -4.24 -6.71
N ILE A 188 -0.93 -5.14 -5.76
CA ILE A 188 -0.84 -4.80 -4.34
C ILE A 188 0.63 -4.69 -3.95
N PHE A 189 0.97 -3.64 -3.20
CA PHE A 189 2.28 -3.49 -2.59
C PHE A 189 2.18 -2.92 -1.17
N GLN A 190 3.07 -3.35 -0.30
CA GLN A 190 3.17 -2.91 1.09
C GLN A 190 4.40 -2.03 1.28
N SER A 191 4.52 -1.40 2.46
CA SER A 191 5.63 -0.49 2.77
C SER A 191 7.01 -1.17 2.83
N ASP A 192 7.05 -2.48 2.91
CA ASP A 192 8.21 -3.36 2.91
C ASP A 192 8.40 -4.14 1.61
N SER A 193 7.76 -3.68 0.54
CA SER A 193 7.91 -4.19 -0.82
C SER A 193 8.72 -3.22 -1.69
N MET A 194 9.35 -3.75 -2.74
CA MET A 194 10.06 -2.94 -3.72
C MET A 194 9.95 -3.52 -5.13
N LEU A 195 9.80 -2.66 -6.14
CA LEU A 195 10.04 -3.02 -7.53
C LEU A 195 11.48 -2.68 -7.90
N CYS A 196 12.16 -3.60 -8.56
CA CYS A 196 13.54 -3.45 -8.97
C CYS A 196 13.63 -2.68 -10.30
N ALA A 197 14.23 -1.50 -10.30
CA ALA A 197 14.33 -0.67 -11.50
C ALA A 197 15.16 -1.30 -12.62
N ASN A 198 16.05 -2.25 -12.28
CA ASN A 198 16.85 -3.00 -13.26
C ASN A 198 16.11 -4.19 -13.87
N ALA A 199 14.88 -4.49 -13.44
CA ALA A 199 14.14 -5.65 -13.94
C ALA A 199 13.95 -5.59 -15.45
N ALA A 200 14.25 -6.70 -16.13
CA ALA A 200 14.04 -6.83 -17.57
C ALA A 200 12.57 -7.11 -17.93
N ARG A 201 11.77 -7.58 -16.96
CA ARG A 201 10.34 -7.84 -17.09
C ARG A 201 9.53 -6.72 -16.49
N SER A 202 8.30 -6.57 -16.97
CA SER A 202 7.30 -5.67 -16.41
C SER A 202 6.22 -6.46 -15.65
N VAL A 203 5.39 -5.76 -14.87
CA VAL A 203 4.23 -6.38 -14.21
C VAL A 203 3.25 -6.93 -15.24
N ASP A 204 3.13 -6.26 -16.39
CA ASP A 204 2.23 -6.64 -17.48
C ASP A 204 2.56 -8.04 -18.08
N ASP A 205 3.81 -8.49 -17.95
CA ASP A 205 4.24 -9.82 -18.43
C ASP A 205 3.65 -10.99 -17.61
N PHE A 206 2.92 -10.67 -16.55
CA PHE A 206 2.27 -11.64 -15.67
C PHE A 206 0.74 -11.62 -15.73
N PHE A 207 0.15 -10.87 -16.66
CA PHE A 207 -1.32 -10.75 -16.81
C PHE A 207 -2.03 -12.03 -17.19
N GLU A 208 -1.30 -13.04 -17.64
CA GLU A 208 -1.88 -14.35 -17.88
C GLU A 208 -2.27 -15.10 -16.60
N TYR A 209 -1.77 -14.66 -15.43
CA TYR A 209 -2.01 -15.30 -14.14
C TYR A 209 -3.09 -14.56 -13.35
N ASP A 210 -3.87 -15.32 -12.59
CA ASP A 210 -4.94 -14.78 -11.75
C ASP A 210 -4.42 -14.26 -10.41
N MET A 211 -3.33 -14.86 -9.92
CA MET A 211 -2.59 -14.39 -8.76
C MET A 211 -1.12 -14.78 -8.88
N VAL A 212 -0.22 -13.83 -8.61
CA VAL A 212 1.22 -14.08 -8.47
C VAL A 212 1.79 -13.18 -7.38
N GLY A 213 2.67 -13.72 -6.58
CA GLY A 213 3.43 -13.02 -5.53
C GLY A 213 4.72 -13.76 -5.23
N ALA A 214 5.47 -13.35 -4.22
CA ALA A 214 6.68 -14.03 -3.80
C ALA A 214 6.34 -15.44 -3.28
N PRO A 215 6.92 -16.51 -3.83
CA PRO A 215 6.66 -17.86 -3.33
C PRO A 215 7.25 -18.03 -1.93
N ILE A 216 6.49 -18.64 -1.04
CA ILE A 216 6.87 -18.93 0.34
C ILE A 216 7.23 -20.40 0.46
N ALA A 217 8.43 -20.69 0.99
CA ALA A 217 8.84 -22.06 1.30
C ALA A 217 7.98 -22.62 2.44
N LYS A 218 7.12 -23.60 2.14
CA LYS A 218 6.22 -24.26 3.10
C LYS A 218 6.06 -25.74 2.77
N GLU A 219 5.99 -26.57 3.81
CA GLU A 219 5.63 -27.97 3.65
C GLU A 219 4.18 -28.11 3.14
N GLY A 220 3.98 -28.93 2.12
CA GLY A 220 2.66 -29.20 1.55
C GLY A 220 2.18 -28.26 0.46
N GLY A 221 2.99 -27.30 0.04
CA GLY A 221 2.67 -26.36 -1.06
C GLY A 221 3.49 -25.09 -0.97
N THR A 222 3.51 -24.32 -2.05
CA THR A 222 4.24 -23.05 -2.13
C THR A 222 3.25 -21.93 -2.39
N PRO A 223 2.57 -21.42 -1.34
CA PRO A 223 1.68 -20.28 -1.49
C PRO A 223 2.48 -19.02 -1.85
N TYR A 224 1.78 -17.99 -2.31
CA TYR A 224 2.38 -16.69 -2.64
C TYR A 224 2.11 -15.70 -1.52
N ASN A 225 3.13 -14.89 -1.20
CA ASN A 225 2.97 -13.75 -0.32
C ASN A 225 2.19 -12.62 -1.01
N GLY A 226 1.29 -11.97 -0.28
CA GLY A 226 0.42 -10.90 -0.77
C GLY A 226 1.03 -9.50 -0.72
N GLY A 227 2.14 -9.30 0.00
CA GLY A 227 2.72 -7.97 0.23
C GLY A 227 3.32 -7.29 -1.00
N LEU A 228 3.75 -8.09 -1.99
CA LEU A 228 3.92 -7.66 -3.38
C LEU A 228 3.28 -8.72 -4.26
N SER A 229 2.07 -8.47 -4.71
CA SER A 229 1.30 -9.43 -5.51
C SER A 229 0.50 -8.75 -6.61
N LEU A 230 0.42 -9.41 -7.76
CA LEU A 230 -0.53 -9.08 -8.81
C LEU A 230 -1.74 -10.01 -8.67
N ARG A 231 -2.93 -9.44 -8.66
CA ARG A 231 -4.20 -10.17 -8.52
C ARG A 231 -5.17 -9.72 -9.60
N LYS A 232 -5.88 -10.66 -10.16
CA LYS A 232 -6.96 -10.39 -11.10
C LYS A 232 -8.26 -10.22 -10.34
N ARG A 233 -8.82 -9.01 -10.42
CA ARG A 233 -9.98 -8.61 -9.61
C ARG A 233 -11.19 -9.52 -9.83
N SER A 234 -11.50 -9.86 -11.09
CA SER A 234 -12.64 -10.74 -11.40
C SER A 234 -12.51 -12.11 -10.74
N THR A 235 -11.30 -12.68 -10.70
CA THR A 235 -11.04 -13.97 -10.04
C THR A 235 -11.12 -13.86 -8.52
N VAL A 236 -10.63 -12.76 -7.94
CA VAL A 236 -10.78 -12.51 -6.49
C VAL A 236 -12.25 -12.40 -6.12
N LEU A 237 -13.06 -11.65 -6.87
CA LEU A 237 -14.50 -11.54 -6.64
C LEU A 237 -15.21 -12.88 -6.77
N ARG A 238 -14.84 -13.72 -7.74
CA ARG A 238 -15.35 -15.09 -7.87
C ARG A 238 -15.03 -15.93 -6.62
N VAL A 239 -13.80 -15.84 -6.10
CA VAL A 239 -13.45 -16.53 -4.83
C VAL A 239 -14.31 -16.05 -3.68
N LEU A 240 -14.56 -14.74 -3.56
CA LEU A 240 -15.39 -14.18 -2.49
C LEU A 240 -16.89 -14.46 -2.66
N GLU A 241 -17.36 -14.77 -3.87
CA GLU A 241 -18.71 -15.25 -4.11
C GLU A 241 -18.90 -16.69 -3.64
N ASP A 242 -17.89 -17.56 -3.85
CA ASP A 242 -17.96 -18.98 -3.54
C ASP A 242 -17.53 -19.31 -2.10
N TYR A 243 -16.67 -18.48 -1.49
CA TYR A 243 -16.06 -18.73 -0.19
C TYR A 243 -16.09 -17.49 0.72
N ASP A 244 -16.36 -17.73 1.98
CA ASP A 244 -16.29 -16.72 3.05
C ASP A 244 -15.02 -16.95 3.91
N TRP A 245 -14.24 -15.90 4.15
CA TRP A 245 -12.99 -15.95 4.91
C TRP A 245 -13.15 -16.56 6.29
N GLU A 246 -14.16 -16.14 7.07
CA GLU A 246 -14.30 -16.57 8.47
C GLU A 246 -14.69 -18.03 8.59
N THR A 247 -15.44 -18.57 7.63
CA THR A 247 -15.99 -19.92 7.68
C THR A 247 -15.18 -20.97 6.91
N THR A 248 -14.34 -20.53 5.97
CA THR A 248 -13.60 -21.44 5.08
C THR A 248 -12.10 -21.50 5.32
N GLN A 249 -11.60 -20.84 6.37
CA GLN A 249 -10.20 -20.97 6.79
C GLN A 249 -9.86 -22.41 7.15
N LYS A 250 -8.72 -22.87 6.64
CA LYS A 250 -8.16 -24.17 6.98
C LYS A 250 -6.90 -24.00 7.82
N GLU A 251 -6.44 -25.08 8.45
CA GLU A 251 -5.16 -25.08 9.13
C GLU A 251 -4.05 -24.67 8.14
N GLY A 252 -3.35 -23.58 8.46
CA GLY A 252 -2.33 -23.00 7.62
C GLY A 252 -2.77 -21.80 6.75
N ASP A 253 -4.04 -21.42 6.73
CA ASP A 253 -4.53 -20.18 6.14
C ASP A 253 -4.38 -19.04 7.16
N TRP A 254 -3.14 -18.72 7.55
CA TRP A 254 -2.89 -17.69 8.58
C TRP A 254 -3.07 -16.27 8.06
N PHE A 255 -2.94 -16.08 6.75
CA PHE A 255 -3.06 -14.79 6.08
C PHE A 255 -3.96 -14.91 4.85
N GLU A 256 -4.55 -13.80 4.46
CA GLU A 256 -5.51 -13.73 3.36
C GLU A 256 -4.93 -14.18 2.01
N ASP A 257 -3.66 -13.93 1.78
CA ASP A 257 -2.93 -14.32 0.57
C ASP A 257 -2.81 -15.84 0.42
N MET A 258 -2.48 -16.54 1.52
CA MET A 258 -2.46 -18.01 1.56
C MET A 258 -3.85 -18.59 1.34
N TRP A 259 -4.87 -17.96 1.93
CA TRP A 259 -6.25 -18.38 1.77
C TRP A 259 -6.71 -18.21 0.30
N TYR A 260 -6.48 -17.06 -0.32
CA TYR A 260 -6.80 -16.85 -1.74
C TYR A 260 -6.09 -17.87 -2.63
N PHE A 261 -4.79 -18.08 -2.41
CA PHE A 261 -4.03 -19.08 -3.16
C PHE A 261 -4.66 -20.47 -3.04
N ASN A 262 -5.03 -20.89 -1.83
CA ASN A 262 -5.62 -22.20 -1.58
C ASN A 262 -7.00 -22.32 -2.22
N ARG A 263 -7.86 -21.30 -2.10
CA ARG A 263 -9.20 -21.29 -2.76
C ARG A 263 -9.08 -21.32 -4.28
N MET A 264 -8.19 -20.53 -4.86
CA MET A 264 -7.94 -20.54 -6.30
C MET A 264 -7.38 -21.90 -6.77
N THR A 265 -6.53 -22.54 -5.96
CA THR A 265 -6.01 -23.88 -6.26
C THR A 265 -7.12 -24.94 -6.24
N GLU A 266 -8.07 -24.85 -5.31
CA GLU A 266 -9.22 -25.74 -5.25
C GLU A 266 -10.12 -25.57 -6.46
N LEU A 267 -10.47 -24.33 -6.82
CA LEU A 267 -11.25 -24.02 -8.02
C LEU A 267 -10.54 -24.50 -9.29
N GLN A 268 -9.23 -24.31 -9.40
CA GLN A 268 -8.45 -24.81 -10.54
C GLN A 268 -8.50 -26.35 -10.65
N ALA A 269 -8.47 -27.05 -9.50
CA ALA A 269 -8.59 -28.51 -9.48
C ALA A 269 -9.99 -28.99 -9.87
N GLU A 270 -11.05 -28.27 -9.48
CA GLU A 270 -12.43 -28.53 -9.89
C GLU A 270 -12.58 -28.33 -11.39
N GLU A 271 -12.10 -27.21 -11.95
CA GLU A 271 -12.07 -26.94 -13.37
C GLU A 271 -11.35 -28.02 -14.16
N ALA A 272 -10.20 -28.52 -13.64
CA ALA A 272 -9.46 -29.58 -14.28
C ALA A 272 -10.24 -30.91 -14.33
N ASN A 273 -11.04 -31.23 -13.29
CA ASN A 273 -11.92 -32.39 -13.27
C ASN A 273 -13.05 -32.29 -14.31
N GLU A 274 -13.46 -31.08 -14.65
CA GLU A 274 -14.41 -30.78 -15.72
C GLU A 274 -13.76 -30.73 -17.11
N GLY A 275 -12.45 -30.88 -17.20
CA GLY A 275 -11.68 -30.86 -18.44
C GLY A 275 -11.29 -29.45 -18.90
N ILE A 276 -11.50 -28.43 -18.08
CA ILE A 276 -11.11 -27.05 -18.31
C ILE A 276 -9.61 -26.90 -18.03
N LYS A 277 -8.90 -26.20 -18.89
CA LYS A 277 -7.45 -26.01 -18.79
C LYS A 277 -7.12 -24.58 -18.33
N PRO A 278 -6.02 -24.35 -17.62
CA PRO A 278 -5.65 -23.03 -17.09
C PRO A 278 -5.57 -21.89 -18.12
N LYS A 279 -5.44 -22.20 -19.41
CA LYS A 279 -5.41 -21.22 -20.51
C LYS A 279 -6.76 -21.06 -21.23
N ASP A 280 -7.76 -21.78 -20.83
CA ASP A 280 -9.12 -21.61 -21.38
C ASP A 280 -9.72 -20.29 -20.83
N LYS A 281 -10.61 -19.70 -21.61
CA LYS A 281 -11.20 -18.41 -21.23
C LYS A 281 -12.00 -18.53 -19.93
N GLY A 282 -11.60 -17.77 -18.91
CA GLY A 282 -12.26 -17.73 -17.62
C GLY A 282 -11.80 -18.80 -16.63
N ALA A 283 -10.89 -19.70 -17.05
CA ALA A 283 -10.26 -20.66 -16.14
C ALA A 283 -9.21 -19.99 -15.26
N ILE A 284 -9.03 -20.54 -14.06
CA ILE A 284 -7.98 -20.07 -13.14
C ILE A 284 -6.62 -20.54 -13.63
N ASN A 285 -5.68 -19.59 -13.69
CA ASN A 285 -4.32 -19.82 -14.11
C ASN A 285 -3.35 -19.30 -13.03
N LEU A 286 -2.79 -20.21 -12.24
CA LEU A 286 -1.76 -19.88 -11.25
C LEU A 286 -0.37 -20.23 -11.82
N PRO A 287 0.65 -19.36 -11.62
CA PRO A 287 2.01 -19.66 -12.07
C PRO A 287 2.63 -20.81 -11.29
N THR A 288 3.65 -21.43 -11.87
CA THR A 288 4.53 -22.33 -11.10
C THR A 288 5.45 -21.50 -10.19
N MET A 289 6.01 -22.12 -9.15
CA MET A 289 7.01 -21.48 -8.28
C MET A 289 8.17 -20.87 -9.09
N GLU A 290 8.64 -21.56 -10.13
CA GLU A 290 9.73 -21.09 -10.99
C GLU A 290 9.37 -19.77 -11.73
N VAL A 291 8.13 -19.59 -12.06
CA VAL A 291 7.64 -18.33 -12.64
C VAL A 291 7.43 -17.28 -11.55
N ALA A 292 6.79 -17.66 -10.45
CA ALA A 292 6.44 -16.74 -9.36
C ALA A 292 7.68 -16.06 -8.74
N ARG A 293 8.79 -16.78 -8.53
CA ARG A 293 10.02 -16.19 -8.01
C ARG A 293 10.68 -15.19 -8.97
N THR A 294 10.36 -15.21 -10.25
CA THR A 294 10.80 -14.17 -11.20
C THR A 294 10.01 -12.88 -11.06
N PHE A 295 8.77 -12.97 -10.52
CA PHE A 295 7.95 -11.81 -10.19
C PHE A 295 8.42 -11.17 -8.88
N SER A 296 8.52 -11.95 -7.81
CA SER A 296 8.96 -11.42 -6.51
C SER A 296 9.67 -12.50 -5.69
N VAL A 297 10.61 -12.07 -4.86
CA VAL A 297 11.31 -12.93 -3.89
C VAL A 297 11.00 -12.51 -2.45
N GLU A 298 10.96 -13.50 -1.57
CA GLU A 298 10.88 -13.32 -0.12
C GLU A 298 11.71 -14.39 0.58
N THR A 299 11.20 -15.65 0.67
CA THR A 299 11.89 -16.77 1.32
C THR A 299 12.58 -17.70 0.33
N ILE A 300 12.24 -17.61 -0.94
CA ILE A 300 12.83 -18.38 -2.03
C ILE A 300 13.58 -17.43 -2.95
N ASP A 301 14.88 -17.65 -3.08
CA ASP A 301 15.77 -16.79 -3.87
C ASP A 301 15.55 -16.86 -5.38
N TYR A 302 15.79 -15.73 -6.00
CA TYR A 302 16.01 -15.57 -7.43
C TYR A 302 16.90 -14.33 -7.65
N PRO A 303 17.98 -14.40 -8.43
CA PRO A 303 18.98 -13.33 -8.47
C PRO A 303 18.52 -12.05 -9.18
N HIS A 304 17.51 -12.12 -10.06
CA HIS A 304 17.05 -11.00 -10.90
C HIS A 304 15.52 -10.88 -10.89
N PRO A 305 14.88 -10.72 -9.72
CA PRO A 305 13.43 -10.63 -9.65
C PRO A 305 12.92 -9.29 -10.18
N LEU A 306 11.64 -9.24 -10.57
CA LEU A 306 10.94 -7.99 -10.85
C LEU A 306 10.76 -7.17 -9.57
N GLY A 307 10.53 -7.82 -8.44
CA GLY A 307 10.36 -7.16 -7.16
C GLY A 307 10.74 -8.03 -5.98
N ILE A 308 10.66 -7.45 -4.81
CA ILE A 308 11.01 -8.08 -3.54
C ILE A 308 9.99 -7.74 -2.46
N HIS A 309 9.82 -8.65 -1.50
CA HIS A 309 9.05 -8.42 -0.29
C HIS A 309 9.82 -8.97 0.92
N GLN A 310 10.09 -8.13 1.93
CA GLN A 310 10.72 -8.49 3.22
C GLN A 310 12.01 -9.35 3.12
N VAL A 311 12.77 -9.26 2.04
CA VAL A 311 13.96 -10.12 1.81
C VAL A 311 14.99 -10.03 2.92
N HIS A 312 15.15 -8.85 3.55
CA HIS A 312 16.07 -8.63 4.67
C HIS A 312 15.77 -9.50 5.91
N ARG A 313 14.58 -10.11 5.99
CA ARG A 313 14.21 -11.00 7.10
C ARG A 313 14.56 -12.45 6.85
N TRP A 314 14.69 -12.87 5.59
CA TRP A 314 14.69 -14.27 5.22
C TRP A 314 15.89 -14.71 4.38
N VAL A 315 16.55 -13.79 3.68
CA VAL A 315 17.61 -14.10 2.71
C VAL A 315 18.86 -13.21 2.90
N ASP A 316 19.26 -13.02 4.15
CA ASP A 316 20.40 -12.15 4.53
C ASP A 316 21.69 -12.51 3.78
N ASP A 317 21.95 -13.79 3.53
CA ASP A 317 23.13 -14.28 2.80
C ASP A 317 23.11 -13.96 1.29
N GLN A 318 21.93 -13.57 0.77
CA GLN A 318 21.72 -13.26 -0.65
C GLN A 318 21.61 -11.76 -0.92
N MET A 319 21.69 -10.94 0.13
CA MET A 319 21.55 -9.48 0.02
C MET A 319 22.59 -8.85 -0.91
N ALA A 320 23.78 -9.46 -1.05
CA ALA A 320 24.82 -8.95 -1.92
C ALA A 320 24.40 -8.91 -3.40
N SER A 321 23.65 -9.90 -3.88
CA SER A 321 23.12 -9.90 -5.25
C SER A 321 22.02 -8.85 -5.44
N LEU A 322 21.22 -8.63 -4.42
CA LEU A 322 20.15 -7.60 -4.43
C LEU A 322 20.73 -6.18 -4.31
N ASP A 323 21.87 -5.98 -3.63
CA ASP A 323 22.57 -4.69 -3.59
C ASP A 323 22.98 -4.20 -4.98
N GLU A 324 23.29 -5.12 -5.89
CA GLU A 324 23.62 -4.81 -7.27
C GLU A 324 22.37 -4.71 -8.16
N TRP A 325 21.46 -5.68 -8.02
CA TRP A 325 20.29 -5.78 -8.88
C TRP A 325 19.15 -4.82 -8.52
N CYS A 326 18.87 -4.68 -7.24
CA CYS A 326 17.70 -3.97 -6.71
C CYS A 326 18.09 -3.08 -5.51
N PRO A 327 19.07 -2.15 -5.66
CA PRO A 327 19.56 -1.34 -4.54
C PRO A 327 18.47 -0.49 -3.87
N GLU A 328 17.35 -0.31 -4.56
CA GLU A 328 16.18 0.43 -4.09
C GLU A 328 15.48 -0.25 -2.89
N TYR A 329 15.75 -1.53 -2.64
CA TYR A 329 15.19 -2.22 -1.47
C TYR A 329 15.50 -1.49 -0.16
N LYS A 330 16.57 -0.68 -0.13
CA LYS A 330 16.95 0.15 1.00
C LYS A 330 15.91 1.21 1.36
N LEU A 331 15.00 1.55 0.44
CA LEU A 331 13.87 2.43 0.73
C LEU A 331 12.83 1.76 1.63
N CYS A 332 12.65 0.44 1.54
CA CYS A 332 11.72 -0.31 2.37
C CYS A 332 12.39 -0.97 3.60
N SER A 333 13.68 -1.25 3.54
CA SER A 333 14.39 -1.93 4.64
C SER A 333 14.81 -1.03 5.80
N VAL A 334 14.84 0.28 5.60
CA VAL A 334 15.31 1.26 6.61
C VAL A 334 14.36 1.34 7.81
N ASP A 335 13.06 1.25 7.58
CA ASP A 335 12.08 1.08 8.65
C ASP A 335 11.82 -0.42 8.82
N GLN A 336 12.64 -1.08 9.59
CA GLN A 336 12.28 -2.41 10.06
C GLN A 336 10.90 -2.29 10.70
N ILE A 337 9.90 -2.84 10.02
CA ILE A 337 8.57 -3.08 10.60
C ILE A 337 8.70 -4.29 11.54
N VAL A 338 9.76 -4.31 12.28
CA VAL A 338 9.86 -5.09 13.50
C VAL A 338 8.89 -4.39 14.42
N ASN A 339 7.72 -5.04 14.68
CA ASN A 339 6.91 -4.85 15.87
C ASN A 339 7.53 -3.83 16.85
N ASP A 340 7.59 -2.57 16.43
CA ASP A 340 7.92 -1.51 17.37
C ASP A 340 6.84 -1.62 18.43
N PRO A 341 7.18 -1.93 19.68
CA PRO A 341 6.18 -1.94 20.73
C PRO A 341 5.51 -0.57 20.64
N LEU A 342 4.18 -0.58 20.55
CA LEU A 342 3.40 0.65 20.63
C LEU A 342 4.02 1.53 21.72
N PRO A 343 4.29 2.81 21.45
CA PRO A 343 4.78 3.70 22.48
C PRO A 343 3.84 3.56 23.70
N PRO A 344 4.38 3.51 24.91
CA PRO A 344 3.55 3.41 26.09
C PRO A 344 2.51 4.54 26.04
N PRO A 345 1.28 4.30 26.49
CA PRO A 345 0.26 5.32 26.51
C PRO A 345 0.82 6.52 27.30
N PRO A 346 0.51 7.75 26.89
CA PRO A 346 0.94 8.95 27.62
C PRO A 346 0.45 8.84 29.05
N GLU A 347 1.38 9.10 30.01
CA GLU A 347 1.11 9.12 31.46
C GLU A 347 0.06 10.19 31.82
#